data_124f99baead0b69c373a777042dc1984
#
_entry.id   124f99baead0b69c373a777042dc1984
#
_cell.length_a   1.000
_cell.length_b   1.000
_cell.length_c   1.000
_cell.angle_alpha   90.00
_cell.angle_beta   90.00
_cell.angle_gamma   90.00
#
_symmetry.space_group_name_H-M   'P 1'
#
loop_
_entity.id
_entity.type
_entity.pdbx_description
1 polymer ?
#
loop_
_entity_poly.entity_id
_entity_poly.type
_entity_poly.pdbx_seq_one_letter_code
_entity_poly.pdbx_strand_id
1 'polypeptide(L)'
;MHRSPGQPLRTSAIGGLAFTALYLLHRVLQGTGPESSTAAAVAAYQVAHRGVLLASEVAVGLALLAFIPFLAALVPVIWRAGQETLAVAVAISGGVFISMGFVSNAAETALIGVADSNQPAAVLALDQLQGRTPIVWTITALVAVLSLAIYRTGLVGRWLGVVGLVAAVGFLLGSVFSVLGRTPEGSSSLVGVGLFIVWMLLLSAAMWRMGSTSTTPSP
;
A
#
# COMPACT_ATOMS: atom_id res chain seq x y z
N MET A 1 -17.91 -24.88 -13.99
CA MET A 1 -18.34 -23.53 -13.53
C MET A 1 -17.77 -22.47 -14.48
N HIS A 2 -18.59 -21.95 -15.40
CA HIS A 2 -18.20 -20.87 -16.32
C HIS A 2 -18.25 -19.54 -15.54
N ARG A 3 -17.09 -19.05 -15.09
CA ARG A 3 -17.01 -17.69 -14.56
C ARG A 3 -17.05 -16.70 -15.73
N SER A 4 -17.96 -15.72 -15.68
CA SER A 4 -18.00 -14.64 -16.68
C SER A 4 -16.65 -13.91 -16.72
N PRO A 5 -16.14 -13.53 -17.91
CA PRO A 5 -14.80 -12.88 -18.04
C PRO A 5 -14.65 -11.56 -17.26
N GLY A 6 -15.75 -10.90 -16.89
CA GLY A 6 -15.72 -9.66 -16.09
C GLY A 6 -15.58 -9.85 -14.57
N GLN A 7 -15.83 -11.06 -14.04
CA GLN A 7 -15.80 -11.33 -12.61
C GLN A 7 -14.44 -11.05 -11.94
N PRO A 8 -13.28 -11.44 -12.52
CA PRO A 8 -11.97 -11.16 -11.92
C PRO A 8 -11.69 -9.68 -11.75
N LEU A 9 -12.07 -8.85 -12.73
CA LEU A 9 -11.84 -7.40 -12.67
C LEU A 9 -12.68 -6.71 -11.59
N ARG A 10 -13.94 -7.15 -11.39
CA ARG A 10 -14.77 -6.63 -10.28
C ARG A 10 -14.22 -7.02 -8.92
N THR A 11 -13.76 -8.25 -8.75
CA THR A 11 -13.12 -8.69 -7.49
C THR A 11 -11.87 -7.85 -7.21
N SER A 12 -11.03 -7.63 -8.23
CA SER A 12 -9.86 -6.77 -8.12
C SER A 12 -10.25 -5.34 -7.74
N ALA A 13 -11.26 -4.77 -8.39
CA ALA A 13 -11.74 -3.41 -8.09
C ALA A 13 -12.22 -3.27 -6.64
N ILE A 14 -13.00 -4.23 -6.13
CA ILE A 14 -13.47 -4.24 -4.73
C ILE A 14 -12.28 -4.32 -3.79
N GLY A 15 -11.32 -5.21 -4.03
CA GLY A 15 -10.11 -5.34 -3.22
C GLY A 15 -9.29 -4.05 -3.19
N GLY A 16 -9.11 -3.39 -4.33
CA GLY A 16 -8.39 -2.12 -4.43
C GLY A 16 -9.10 -0.96 -3.71
N LEU A 17 -10.43 -0.87 -3.84
CA LEU A 17 -11.23 0.13 -3.11
C LEU A 17 -11.20 -0.11 -1.60
N ALA A 18 -11.35 -1.35 -1.16
CA ALA A 18 -11.30 -1.72 0.26
C ALA A 18 -9.91 -1.42 0.85
N PHE A 19 -8.84 -1.81 0.15
CA PHE A 19 -7.47 -1.44 0.52
C PHE A 19 -7.33 0.06 0.70
N THR A 20 -7.76 0.85 -0.28
CA THR A 20 -7.59 2.31 -0.26
C THR A 20 -8.37 2.95 0.88
N ALA A 21 -9.63 2.53 1.10
CA ALA A 21 -10.46 3.06 2.19
C ALA A 21 -9.87 2.73 3.58
N LEU A 22 -9.44 1.49 3.79
CA LEU A 22 -8.86 1.05 5.05
C LEU A 22 -7.48 1.69 5.29
N TYR A 23 -6.69 1.87 4.24
CA TYR A 23 -5.39 2.55 4.34
C TYR A 23 -5.57 4.04 4.66
N LEU A 24 -6.56 4.72 4.06
CA LEU A 24 -6.91 6.09 4.42
C LEU A 24 -7.37 6.19 5.88
N LEU A 25 -8.21 5.26 6.32
CA LEU A 25 -8.65 5.20 7.71
C LEU A 25 -7.45 5.04 8.67
N HIS A 26 -6.53 4.11 8.37
CA HIS A 26 -5.27 3.96 9.10
C HIS A 26 -4.51 5.28 9.19
N ARG A 27 -4.30 5.99 8.07
CA ARG A 27 -3.56 7.26 8.06
C ARG A 27 -4.24 8.36 8.90
N VAL A 28 -5.56 8.42 8.87
CA VAL A 28 -6.33 9.37 9.70
C VAL A 28 -6.21 9.04 11.18
N LEU A 29 -6.31 7.75 11.55
CA LEU A 29 -6.21 7.31 12.94
C LEU A 29 -4.80 7.44 13.51
N GLN A 30 -3.77 7.26 12.68
CA GLN A 30 -2.36 7.39 13.09
C GLN A 30 -1.98 8.83 13.50
N GLY A 31 -2.68 9.84 12.96
CA GLY A 31 -2.44 11.24 13.32
C GLY A 31 -1.10 11.78 12.85
N THR A 32 -0.59 12.78 13.58
CA THR A 32 0.67 13.49 13.24
C THR A 32 1.92 12.89 13.89
N GLY A 33 1.76 11.91 14.78
CA GLY A 33 2.87 11.31 15.52
C GLY A 33 3.34 12.13 16.74
N PRO A 34 4.41 11.68 17.42
CA PRO A 34 4.96 12.35 18.58
C PRO A 34 5.66 13.66 18.20
N GLU A 35 5.72 14.63 19.14
CA GLU A 35 6.37 15.94 18.93
C GLU A 35 7.90 15.85 18.78
N SER A 36 8.51 14.79 19.26
CA SER A 36 9.95 14.53 19.14
C SER A 36 10.25 13.04 19.11
N SER A 37 11.43 12.66 18.58
CA SER A 37 11.90 11.28 18.47
C SER A 37 12.58 10.76 19.76
N THR A 38 12.38 11.39 20.91
CA THR A 38 12.91 10.88 22.19
C THR A 38 12.06 9.70 22.69
N ALA A 39 12.67 8.72 23.36
CA ALA A 39 11.94 7.57 23.90
C ALA A 39 10.75 7.99 24.78
N ALA A 40 10.91 9.05 25.57
CA ALA A 40 9.86 9.54 26.47
C ALA A 40 8.68 10.13 25.69
N ALA A 41 8.92 10.92 24.63
CA ALA A 41 7.86 11.52 23.82
C ALA A 41 7.14 10.44 23.01
N VAL A 42 7.88 9.49 22.42
CA VAL A 42 7.30 8.35 21.69
C VAL A 42 6.42 7.52 22.63
N ALA A 43 6.94 7.12 23.80
CA ALA A 43 6.19 6.34 24.77
C ALA A 43 4.93 7.08 25.26
N ALA A 44 5.05 8.37 25.60
CA ALA A 44 3.91 9.19 26.03
C ALA A 44 2.82 9.27 24.94
N TYR A 45 3.22 9.46 23.67
CA TYR A 45 2.29 9.48 22.55
C TYR A 45 1.57 8.14 22.38
N GLN A 46 2.31 7.03 22.39
CA GLN A 46 1.77 5.68 22.26
C GLN A 46 0.79 5.34 23.39
N VAL A 47 1.11 5.69 24.61
CA VAL A 47 0.22 5.48 25.78
C VAL A 47 -1.04 6.34 25.69
N ALA A 48 -0.88 7.65 25.37
CA ALA A 48 -2.00 8.57 25.29
C ALA A 48 -3.01 8.21 24.17
N HIS A 49 -2.53 7.64 23.06
CA HIS A 49 -3.35 7.33 21.88
C HIS A 49 -3.55 5.82 21.64
N ARG A 50 -3.23 4.97 22.64
CA ARG A 50 -3.18 3.49 22.52
C ARG A 50 -4.38 2.87 21.79
N GLY A 51 -5.60 3.24 22.17
CA GLY A 51 -6.81 2.67 21.57
C GLY A 51 -6.98 3.04 20.10
N VAL A 52 -6.68 4.29 19.74
CA VAL A 52 -6.78 4.78 18.36
C VAL A 52 -5.69 4.17 17.50
N LEU A 53 -4.47 4.04 18.02
CA LEU A 53 -3.34 3.42 17.32
C LEU A 53 -3.57 1.93 17.08
N LEU A 54 -4.09 1.18 18.07
CA LEU A 54 -4.47 -0.23 17.86
C LEU A 54 -5.57 -0.37 16.79
N ALA A 55 -6.57 0.52 16.78
CA ALA A 55 -7.58 0.53 15.72
C ALA A 55 -6.97 0.85 14.35
N SER A 56 -5.97 1.75 14.30
CA SER A 56 -5.16 2.05 13.12
C SER A 56 -4.45 0.82 12.59
N GLU A 57 -3.81 0.03 13.47
CA GLU A 57 -3.08 -1.18 13.09
C GLU A 57 -4.02 -2.29 12.61
N VAL A 58 -5.21 -2.42 13.18
CA VAL A 58 -6.26 -3.30 12.65
C VAL A 58 -6.67 -2.86 11.25
N ALA A 59 -6.86 -1.56 11.04
CA ALA A 59 -7.28 -1.03 9.73
C ALA A 59 -6.22 -1.32 8.65
N VAL A 60 -4.92 -1.10 8.91
CA VAL A 60 -3.86 -1.40 7.92
C VAL A 60 -3.69 -2.90 7.71
N GLY A 61 -3.82 -3.72 8.74
CA GLY A 61 -3.80 -5.18 8.60
C GLY A 61 -4.92 -5.68 7.66
N LEU A 62 -6.15 -5.17 7.85
CA LEU A 62 -7.28 -5.47 6.98
C LEU A 62 -7.07 -4.91 5.56
N ALA A 63 -6.44 -3.73 5.41
CA ALA A 63 -6.07 -3.18 4.10
C ALA A 63 -5.13 -4.14 3.35
N LEU A 64 -4.08 -4.63 3.99
CA LEU A 64 -3.15 -5.59 3.39
C LEU A 64 -3.84 -6.89 2.98
N LEU A 65 -4.78 -7.40 3.80
CA LEU A 65 -5.59 -8.56 3.43
C LEU A 65 -6.49 -8.28 2.22
N ALA A 66 -7.11 -7.09 2.14
CA ALA A 66 -7.93 -6.69 0.99
C ALA A 66 -7.11 -6.51 -0.29
N PHE A 67 -5.80 -6.25 -0.18
CA PHE A 67 -4.91 -6.15 -1.33
C PHE A 67 -4.60 -7.51 -1.98
N ILE A 68 -4.70 -8.62 -1.24
CA ILE A 68 -4.49 -9.97 -1.78
C ILE A 68 -5.46 -10.30 -2.92
N PRO A 69 -6.80 -10.20 -2.76
CA PRO A 69 -7.72 -10.45 -3.87
C PRO A 69 -7.58 -9.45 -5.02
N PHE A 70 -7.14 -8.21 -4.75
CA PHE A 70 -6.80 -7.26 -5.79
C PHE A 70 -5.72 -7.82 -6.72
N LEU A 71 -4.60 -8.29 -6.18
CA LEU A 71 -3.49 -8.86 -6.96
C LEU A 71 -3.87 -10.20 -7.58
N ALA A 72 -4.48 -11.10 -6.81
CA ALA A 72 -4.86 -12.44 -7.25
C ALA A 72 -5.81 -12.42 -8.46
N ALA A 73 -6.67 -11.40 -8.56
CA ALA A 73 -7.55 -11.23 -9.69
C ALA A 73 -6.85 -10.54 -10.88
N LEU A 74 -5.87 -9.65 -10.63
CA LEU A 74 -5.20 -8.85 -11.65
C LEU A 74 -4.08 -9.62 -12.36
N VAL A 75 -3.27 -10.39 -11.63
CA VAL A 75 -2.14 -11.14 -12.17
C VAL A 75 -2.54 -12.07 -13.34
N PRO A 76 -3.60 -12.90 -13.25
CA PRO A 76 -4.03 -13.72 -14.37
C PRO A 76 -4.50 -12.92 -15.60
N VAL A 77 -5.01 -11.70 -15.40
CA VAL A 77 -5.44 -10.83 -16.51
C VAL A 77 -4.22 -10.31 -17.27
N ILE A 78 -3.17 -9.87 -16.56
CA ILE A 78 -1.91 -9.45 -17.16
C ILE A 78 -1.24 -10.63 -17.89
N TRP A 79 -1.27 -11.81 -17.29
CA TRP A 79 -0.74 -13.04 -17.90
C TRP A 79 -1.42 -13.36 -19.24
N ARG A 80 -2.76 -13.38 -19.26
CA ARG A 80 -3.53 -13.64 -20.48
C ARG A 80 -3.36 -12.58 -21.57
N ALA A 81 -2.91 -11.37 -21.20
CA ALA A 81 -2.56 -10.32 -22.15
C ALA A 81 -1.16 -10.50 -22.76
N GLY A 82 -0.51 -11.65 -22.57
CA GLY A 82 0.81 -11.98 -23.13
C GLY A 82 1.97 -11.30 -22.37
N GLN A 83 1.76 -10.82 -21.18
CA GLN A 83 2.80 -10.16 -20.36
C GLN A 83 3.18 -11.05 -19.16
N GLU A 84 3.56 -12.30 -19.41
CA GLU A 84 3.84 -13.32 -18.37
C GLU A 84 4.92 -12.87 -17.38
N THR A 85 6.06 -12.36 -17.88
CA THR A 85 7.15 -11.87 -17.02
C THR A 85 6.68 -10.75 -16.10
N LEU A 86 5.87 -9.82 -16.61
CA LEU A 86 5.31 -8.73 -15.77
C LEU A 86 4.28 -9.24 -14.79
N ALA A 87 3.47 -10.24 -15.15
CA ALA A 87 2.52 -10.86 -14.22
C ALA A 87 3.24 -11.51 -13.04
N VAL A 88 4.32 -12.25 -13.30
CA VAL A 88 5.17 -12.84 -12.25
C VAL A 88 5.83 -11.75 -11.40
N ALA A 89 6.39 -10.72 -12.02
CA ALA A 89 7.00 -9.61 -11.30
C ALA A 89 6.00 -8.85 -10.41
N VAL A 90 4.76 -8.64 -10.88
CA VAL A 90 3.67 -8.07 -10.06
C VAL A 90 3.32 -8.98 -8.89
N ALA A 91 3.22 -10.30 -9.09
CA ALA A 91 2.93 -11.25 -8.02
C ALA A 91 4.03 -11.25 -6.95
N ILE A 92 5.30 -11.28 -7.36
CA ILE A 92 6.45 -11.27 -6.44
C ILE A 92 6.51 -9.94 -5.68
N SER A 93 6.51 -8.81 -6.39
CA SER A 93 6.61 -7.48 -5.75
C SER A 93 5.42 -7.20 -4.84
N GLY A 94 4.21 -7.65 -5.22
CA GLY A 94 3.02 -7.55 -4.40
C GLY A 94 3.11 -8.41 -3.13
N GLY A 95 3.59 -9.64 -3.25
CA GLY A 95 3.83 -10.52 -2.10
C GLY A 95 4.85 -9.93 -1.13
N VAL A 96 5.96 -9.38 -1.64
CA VAL A 96 6.97 -8.71 -0.82
C VAL A 96 6.40 -7.46 -0.14
N PHE A 97 5.62 -6.64 -0.86
CA PHE A 97 4.96 -5.46 -0.27
C PHE A 97 4.02 -5.84 0.87
N ILE A 98 3.17 -6.86 0.69
CA ILE A 98 2.24 -7.33 1.73
C ILE A 98 3.02 -7.86 2.94
N SER A 99 4.06 -8.66 2.72
CA SER A 99 4.89 -9.22 3.79
C SER A 99 5.58 -8.12 4.60
N MET A 100 6.19 -7.13 3.93
CA MET A 100 6.81 -5.99 4.59
C MET A 100 5.79 -5.11 5.32
N GLY A 101 4.58 -4.98 4.77
CA GLY A 101 3.48 -4.31 5.43
C GLY A 101 3.10 -4.98 6.77
N PHE A 102 3.00 -6.30 6.81
CA PHE A 102 2.75 -7.03 8.05
C PHE A 102 3.91 -6.94 9.05
N VAL A 103 5.16 -6.92 8.58
CA VAL A 103 6.33 -6.71 9.46
C VAL A 103 6.26 -5.30 10.10
N SER A 104 5.95 -4.27 9.30
CA SER A 104 5.79 -2.91 9.82
C SER A 104 4.63 -2.82 10.82
N ASN A 105 3.49 -3.43 10.51
CA ASN A 105 2.32 -3.50 11.40
C ASN A 105 2.64 -4.21 12.73
N ALA A 106 3.38 -5.31 12.68
CA ALA A 106 3.82 -6.02 13.88
C ALA A 106 4.77 -5.19 14.74
N ALA A 107 5.71 -4.45 14.12
CA ALA A 107 6.63 -3.57 14.83
C ALA A 107 5.90 -2.43 15.55
N GLU A 108 4.92 -1.79 14.88
CA GLU A 108 4.10 -0.73 15.49
C GLU A 108 3.23 -1.29 16.63
N THR A 109 2.59 -2.43 16.43
CA THR A 109 1.81 -3.10 17.49
C THR A 109 2.68 -3.45 18.70
N ALA A 110 3.92 -3.91 18.47
CA ALA A 110 4.86 -4.18 19.54
C ALA A 110 5.30 -2.89 20.26
N LEU A 111 5.51 -1.79 19.52
CA LEU A 111 5.83 -0.48 20.08
C LEU A 111 4.72 0.01 21.02
N ILE A 112 3.47 -0.08 20.59
CA ILE A 112 2.29 0.24 21.43
C ILE A 112 2.26 -0.65 22.69
N GLY A 113 2.66 -1.92 22.56
CA GLY A 113 2.68 -2.89 23.66
C GLY A 113 3.71 -2.60 24.72
N VAL A 114 4.89 -2.06 24.35
CA VAL A 114 6.00 -1.79 25.29
C VAL A 114 6.04 -0.34 25.79
N ALA A 115 5.18 0.53 25.30
CA ALA A 115 5.24 1.97 25.57
C ALA A 115 5.15 2.32 27.08
N ASP A 116 4.42 1.52 27.86
CA ASP A 116 4.25 1.67 29.31
C ASP A 116 5.21 0.82 30.15
N SER A 117 6.12 0.06 29.53
CA SER A 117 6.99 -0.92 30.23
C SER A 117 8.20 -0.34 30.92
N ASN A 118 8.40 0.98 30.89
CA ASN A 118 9.60 1.67 31.40
C ASN A 118 10.93 1.15 30.79
N GLN A 119 10.88 0.74 29.50
CA GLN A 119 12.02 0.23 28.74
C GLN A 119 12.37 1.19 27.56
N PRO A 120 13.01 2.33 27.80
CA PRO A 120 13.25 3.33 26.75
C PRO A 120 14.08 2.81 25.57
N ALA A 121 14.99 1.86 25.81
CA ALA A 121 15.77 1.24 24.75
C ALA A 121 14.90 0.39 23.81
N ALA A 122 13.92 -0.34 24.33
CA ALA A 122 12.98 -1.13 23.53
C ALA A 122 12.06 -0.22 22.72
N VAL A 123 11.55 0.86 23.33
CA VAL A 123 10.72 1.87 22.64
C VAL A 123 11.47 2.46 21.46
N LEU A 124 12.71 2.93 21.65
CA LEU A 124 13.52 3.50 20.56
C LEU A 124 13.89 2.46 19.49
N ALA A 125 14.20 1.22 19.89
CA ALA A 125 14.54 0.17 18.93
C ALA A 125 13.34 -0.15 18.01
N LEU A 126 12.13 -0.26 18.56
CA LEU A 126 10.93 -0.54 17.77
C LEU A 126 10.50 0.65 16.91
N ASP A 127 10.59 1.88 17.42
CA ASP A 127 10.33 3.11 16.66
C ASP A 127 11.29 3.21 15.46
N GLN A 128 12.59 2.97 15.68
CA GLN A 128 13.58 2.95 14.61
C GLN A 128 13.36 1.81 13.62
N LEU A 129 12.94 0.62 14.08
CA LEU A 129 12.62 -0.50 13.22
C LEU A 129 11.44 -0.16 12.31
N GLN A 130 10.37 0.39 12.87
CA GLN A 130 9.19 0.83 12.13
C GLN A 130 9.55 1.90 11.11
N GLY A 131 10.28 2.95 11.51
CA GLY A 131 10.67 4.05 10.63
C GLY A 131 11.67 3.65 9.53
N ARG A 132 12.45 2.55 9.72
CA ARG A 132 13.43 2.04 8.75
C ARG A 132 12.95 0.84 7.95
N THR A 133 11.74 0.34 8.19
CA THR A 133 11.19 -0.77 7.42
C THR A 133 11.12 -0.39 5.94
N PRO A 134 11.66 -1.22 5.03
CA PRO A 134 11.81 -0.88 3.61
C PRO A 134 10.51 -0.90 2.81
N ILE A 135 9.37 -0.65 3.46
CA ILE A 135 8.04 -0.72 2.84
C ILE A 135 7.91 0.24 1.65
N VAL A 136 8.56 1.41 1.72
CA VAL A 136 8.51 2.40 0.63
C VAL A 136 9.24 1.90 -0.62
N TRP A 137 10.33 1.13 -0.45
CA TRP A 137 11.03 0.49 -1.57
C TRP A 137 10.18 -0.61 -2.21
N THR A 138 9.48 -1.40 -1.39
CA THR A 138 8.63 -2.49 -1.90
C THR A 138 7.39 -1.97 -2.62
N ILE A 139 6.75 -0.91 -2.12
CA ILE A 139 5.64 -0.26 -2.83
C ILE A 139 6.12 0.42 -4.12
N THR A 140 7.30 1.03 -4.13
CA THR A 140 7.90 1.59 -5.35
C THR A 140 8.05 0.53 -6.43
N ALA A 141 8.63 -0.62 -6.10
CA ALA A 141 8.82 -1.73 -7.04
C ALA A 141 7.48 -2.25 -7.56
N LEU A 142 6.52 -2.48 -6.66
CA LEU A 142 5.18 -2.94 -7.04
C LEU A 142 4.47 -1.95 -7.97
N VAL A 143 4.43 -0.66 -7.60
CA VAL A 143 3.76 0.37 -8.41
C VAL A 143 4.42 0.52 -9.77
N ALA A 144 5.76 0.49 -9.85
CA ALA A 144 6.49 0.57 -11.11
C ALA A 144 6.16 -0.62 -12.04
N VAL A 145 6.24 -1.85 -11.53
CA VAL A 145 6.01 -3.06 -12.34
C VAL A 145 4.54 -3.17 -12.75
N LEU A 146 3.61 -2.91 -11.84
CA LEU A 146 2.18 -2.93 -12.16
C LEU A 146 1.80 -1.85 -13.18
N SER A 147 2.35 -0.65 -13.04
CA SER A 147 2.13 0.44 -13.98
C SER A 147 2.68 0.14 -15.36
N LEU A 148 3.87 -0.48 -15.44
CA LEU A 148 4.44 -0.94 -16.70
C LEU A 148 3.58 -2.03 -17.34
N ALA A 149 3.04 -2.96 -16.55
CA ALA A 149 2.11 -3.98 -17.04
C ALA A 149 0.84 -3.35 -17.62
N ILE A 150 0.24 -2.38 -16.91
CA ILE A 150 -0.93 -1.62 -17.38
C ILE A 150 -0.62 -0.86 -18.66
N TYR A 151 0.54 -0.20 -18.73
CA TYR A 151 0.96 0.56 -19.92
C TYR A 151 1.11 -0.35 -21.14
N ARG A 152 1.79 -1.51 -20.98
CA ARG A 152 2.02 -2.46 -22.08
C ARG A 152 0.79 -3.18 -22.55
N THR A 153 -0.08 -3.58 -21.61
CA THR A 153 -1.34 -4.28 -21.95
C THR A 153 -2.43 -3.34 -22.44
N GLY A 154 -2.39 -2.06 -22.05
CA GLY A 154 -3.48 -1.12 -22.28
C GLY A 154 -4.79 -1.48 -21.53
N LEU A 155 -4.74 -2.42 -20.58
CA LEU A 155 -5.88 -3.04 -19.91
C LEU A 155 -6.92 -2.06 -19.36
N VAL A 156 -6.49 -0.96 -18.78
CA VAL A 156 -7.35 0.09 -18.19
C VAL A 156 -7.04 1.47 -18.78
N GLY A 157 -6.35 1.50 -19.92
CA GLY A 157 -5.85 2.70 -20.56
C GLY A 157 -4.39 3.00 -20.20
N ARG A 158 -3.58 3.25 -21.21
CA ARG A 158 -2.13 3.48 -21.06
C ARG A 158 -1.78 4.66 -20.16
N TRP A 159 -2.64 5.69 -20.12
CA TRP A 159 -2.45 6.87 -19.29
C TRP A 159 -2.38 6.54 -17.78
N LEU A 160 -3.17 5.54 -17.31
CA LEU A 160 -3.09 5.07 -15.92
C LEU A 160 -1.74 4.41 -15.61
N GLY A 161 -1.16 3.69 -16.58
CA GLY A 161 0.21 3.19 -16.46
C GLY A 161 1.22 4.33 -16.32
N VAL A 162 1.09 5.41 -17.10
CA VAL A 162 1.97 6.58 -17.00
C VAL A 162 1.83 7.27 -15.64
N VAL A 163 0.59 7.50 -15.17
CA VAL A 163 0.35 8.11 -13.84
C VAL A 163 1.00 7.26 -12.73
N GLY A 164 0.85 5.93 -12.78
CA GLY A 164 1.48 5.05 -11.79
C GLY A 164 3.01 5.06 -11.88
N LEU A 165 3.62 5.15 -13.07
CA LEU A 165 5.08 5.31 -13.20
C LEU A 165 5.56 6.63 -12.58
N VAL A 166 4.83 7.72 -12.76
CA VAL A 166 5.13 9.01 -12.10
C VAL A 166 5.05 8.86 -10.58
N ALA A 167 4.03 8.18 -10.07
CA ALA A 167 3.92 7.90 -8.64
C ALA A 167 5.09 7.05 -8.12
N ALA A 168 5.51 6.01 -8.88
CA ALA A 168 6.66 5.18 -8.53
C ALA A 168 7.96 5.98 -8.47
N VAL A 169 8.20 6.90 -9.42
CA VAL A 169 9.34 7.82 -9.40
C VAL A 169 9.27 8.74 -8.18
N GLY A 170 8.09 9.26 -7.84
CA GLY A 170 7.88 10.06 -6.63
C GLY A 170 8.25 9.31 -5.35
N PHE A 171 7.82 8.06 -5.21
CA PHE A 171 8.23 7.20 -4.09
C PHE A 171 9.73 6.93 -4.07
N LEU A 172 10.33 6.63 -5.23
CA LEU A 172 11.77 6.38 -5.33
C LEU A 172 12.58 7.59 -4.85
N LEU A 173 12.25 8.78 -5.36
CA LEU A 173 12.93 10.02 -4.97
C LEU A 173 12.73 10.30 -3.48
N GLY A 174 11.51 10.15 -2.96
CA GLY A 174 11.21 10.29 -1.54
C GLY A 174 12.05 9.34 -0.67
N SER A 175 12.17 8.07 -1.08
CA SER A 175 12.99 7.07 -0.39
C SER A 175 14.47 7.44 -0.38
N VAL A 176 15.01 7.84 -1.54
CA VAL A 176 16.44 8.25 -1.67
C VAL A 176 16.73 9.47 -0.82
N PHE A 177 15.88 10.50 -0.86
CA PHE A 177 16.08 11.71 -0.04
C PHE A 177 15.95 11.41 1.46
N SER A 178 15.04 10.51 1.86
CA SER A 178 14.93 10.07 3.26
C SER A 178 16.21 9.39 3.74
N VAL A 179 16.77 8.48 2.95
CA VAL A 179 18.05 7.81 3.29
C VAL A 179 19.20 8.80 3.39
N LEU A 180 19.21 9.84 2.55
CA LEU A 180 20.22 10.90 2.57
C LEU A 180 20.03 11.95 3.69
N GLY A 181 18.98 11.81 4.52
CA GLY A 181 18.67 12.76 5.60
C GLY A 181 18.30 14.16 5.10
N ARG A 182 17.86 14.30 3.85
CA ARG A 182 17.60 15.60 3.20
C ARG A 182 16.12 16.00 3.17
N THR A 183 15.25 15.22 3.76
CA THR A 183 13.83 15.55 3.86
C THR A 183 13.45 15.81 5.30
N PRO A 184 12.64 16.83 5.58
CA PRO A 184 11.94 16.91 6.85
C PRO A 184 11.15 15.62 7.05
N GLU A 185 11.25 15.02 8.23
CA GLU A 185 10.53 13.79 8.57
C GLU A 185 9.06 13.94 8.19
N GLY A 186 8.55 13.04 7.35
CA GLY A 186 7.12 12.96 6.96
C GLY A 186 6.69 13.68 5.67
N SER A 187 7.40 14.71 5.18
CA SER A 187 6.87 15.54 4.07
C SER A 187 6.97 14.89 2.68
N SER A 188 8.01 14.12 2.39
CA SER A 188 8.20 13.48 1.07
C SER A 188 7.32 12.26 0.86
N SER A 189 6.91 11.58 1.94
CA SER A 189 6.02 10.43 1.86
C SER A 189 4.57 10.82 1.57
N LEU A 190 4.12 12.00 2.04
CA LEU A 190 2.73 12.44 1.87
C LEU A 190 2.34 12.64 0.41
N VAL A 191 3.22 13.23 -0.42
CA VAL A 191 2.96 13.41 -1.85
C VAL A 191 2.90 12.07 -2.57
N GLY A 192 3.86 11.17 -2.31
CA GLY A 192 3.88 9.83 -2.88
C GLY A 192 2.66 9.01 -2.48
N VAL A 193 2.29 9.03 -1.21
CA VAL A 193 1.09 8.36 -0.69
C VAL A 193 -0.18 8.95 -1.31
N GLY A 194 -0.31 10.27 -1.40
CA GLY A 194 -1.45 10.92 -2.02
C GLY A 194 -1.62 10.53 -3.50
N LEU A 195 -0.54 10.55 -4.27
CA LEU A 195 -0.52 10.11 -5.68
C LEU A 195 -0.90 8.63 -5.81
N PHE A 196 -0.38 7.78 -4.93
CA PHE A 196 -0.70 6.35 -4.91
C PHE A 196 -2.19 6.10 -4.62
N ILE A 197 -2.76 6.79 -3.63
CA ILE A 197 -4.18 6.70 -3.29
C ILE A 197 -5.05 7.09 -4.49
N VAL A 198 -4.77 8.23 -5.10
CA VAL A 198 -5.49 8.70 -6.29
C VAL A 198 -5.36 7.67 -7.43
N TRP A 199 -4.16 7.18 -7.68
CA TRP A 199 -3.91 6.18 -8.71
C TRP A 199 -4.67 4.87 -8.44
N MET A 200 -4.66 4.37 -7.20
CA MET A 200 -5.40 3.17 -6.80
C MET A 200 -6.92 3.33 -6.97
N LEU A 201 -7.47 4.49 -6.62
CA LEU A 201 -8.89 4.80 -6.84
C LEU A 201 -9.25 4.80 -8.32
N LEU A 202 -8.45 5.48 -9.15
CA LEU A 202 -8.65 5.54 -10.59
C LEU A 202 -8.53 4.16 -11.24
N LEU A 203 -7.54 3.36 -10.83
CA LEU A 203 -7.32 2.00 -11.31
C LEU A 203 -8.50 1.10 -10.94
N SER A 204 -8.94 1.15 -9.69
CA SER A 204 -10.08 0.36 -9.21
C SER A 204 -11.38 0.76 -9.91
N ALA A 205 -11.63 2.06 -10.11
CA ALA A 205 -12.80 2.55 -10.83
C ALA A 205 -12.80 2.10 -12.32
N ALA A 206 -11.63 2.14 -12.96
CA ALA A 206 -11.50 1.68 -14.35
C ALA A 206 -11.76 0.16 -14.48
N MET A 207 -11.21 -0.64 -13.56
CA MET A 207 -11.47 -2.09 -13.51
C MET A 207 -12.93 -2.41 -13.25
N TRP A 208 -13.59 -1.66 -12.37
CA TRP A 208 -15.01 -1.81 -12.10
C TRP A 208 -15.86 -1.62 -13.37
N ARG A 209 -15.60 -0.53 -14.11
CA ARG A 209 -16.30 -0.20 -15.36
C ARG A 209 -16.14 -1.32 -16.41
N MET A 210 -14.92 -1.81 -16.61
CA MET A 210 -14.66 -2.87 -17.58
C MET A 210 -15.32 -4.20 -17.19
N GLY A 211 -15.32 -4.53 -15.89
CA GLY A 211 -16.02 -5.72 -15.40
C GLY A 211 -17.53 -5.63 -15.55
N SER A 212 -18.10 -4.43 -15.72
CA SER A 212 -19.53 -4.21 -15.90
C SER A 212 -19.98 -4.39 -17.36
N THR A 213 -19.15 -4.01 -18.32
CA THR A 213 -19.49 -4.09 -19.76
C THR A 213 -19.45 -5.50 -20.34
N SER A 214 -18.72 -6.42 -19.70
CA SER A 214 -18.56 -7.81 -20.15
C SER A 214 -19.73 -8.74 -19.76
N THR A 215 -20.79 -8.22 -19.13
CA THR A 215 -21.96 -9.01 -18.68
C THR A 215 -23.19 -8.87 -19.57
N THR A 216 -23.15 -8.11 -20.66
CA THR A 216 -24.25 -8.04 -21.62
C THR A 216 -24.26 -9.34 -22.47
N PRO A 217 -25.30 -10.20 -22.38
CA PRO A 217 -25.43 -11.32 -23.30
C PRO A 217 -25.54 -10.74 -24.72
N SER A 218 -24.78 -11.29 -25.66
CA SER A 218 -25.09 -11.09 -27.07
C SER A 218 -26.49 -11.68 -27.36
N PRO A 219 -27.37 -11.00 -28.09
CA PRO A 219 -28.69 -11.49 -28.45
C PRO A 219 -28.62 -12.76 -29.27
#